data_70d4e1550dfecbfdc262e053bb71925f
#
_entry.id   70d4e1550dfecbfdc262e053bb71925f
#
_cell.length_a   1.000
_cell.length_b   1.000
_cell.length_c   1.000
_cell.angle_alpha   90.00
_cell.angle_beta   90.00
_cell.angle_gamma   90.00
#
_symmetry.space_group_name_H-M   'P 1'
#
loop_
_entity.id
_entity.type
_entity.pdbx_description
1 polymer ?
#
loop_
_entity_poly.entity_id
_entity_poly.type
_entity_poly.pdbx_seq_one_letter_code
_entity_poly.pdbx_strand_id
1 'polypeptide(L)'
;TNKVNKILKMKSKIFLYDLSGKNNIRFSPPCWNVKLCLIHNNIDFDTIPIRFTEKKKIGFSNQTLVPIIKYNEEIIFDSWNIFIWLNDNIKEIKLIPNEQTRVFSYFLYLWTSKSLLPLIFKLIANDIPKILDEEDKQYFIKTREDRIKKPLKSLLSDKEKSRKQI
;
A
#
# COMPACT_ATOMS: atom_id res chain seq x y z
N THR A 1 25.69 -9.35 -34.86
CA THR A 1 24.95 -8.14 -34.39
C THR A 1 23.59 -8.46 -33.79
N ASN A 2 22.93 -9.58 -34.18
CA ASN A 2 21.57 -9.92 -33.67
C ASN A 2 21.53 -10.64 -32.31
N LYS A 3 22.63 -11.21 -31.81
CA LYS A 3 22.71 -11.83 -30.48
C LYS A 3 22.89 -10.83 -29.34
N VAL A 4 23.58 -9.72 -29.59
CA VAL A 4 23.84 -8.67 -28.57
C VAL A 4 22.55 -7.88 -28.26
N ASN A 5 21.69 -7.65 -29.26
CA ASN A 5 20.40 -6.98 -29.06
C ASN A 5 19.32 -7.83 -28.35
N LYS A 6 19.52 -9.16 -28.26
CA LYS A 6 18.60 -10.07 -27.56
C LYS A 6 18.89 -10.16 -26.06
N ILE A 7 20.10 -9.76 -25.62
CA ILE A 7 20.51 -9.76 -24.21
C ILE A 7 20.05 -8.48 -23.49
N LEU A 8 19.77 -7.39 -24.21
CA LEU A 8 19.40 -6.08 -23.66
C LEU A 8 17.92 -5.84 -23.41
N LYS A 9 17.07 -6.86 -23.55
CA LYS A 9 15.66 -6.77 -23.17
C LYS A 9 15.32 -7.69 -22.00
N MET A 10 16.10 -7.65 -20.94
CA MET A 10 15.58 -8.02 -19.64
C MET A 10 14.54 -6.94 -19.29
N LYS A 11 13.27 -7.29 -19.46
CA LYS A 11 12.14 -6.44 -19.10
C LYS A 11 12.35 -6.08 -17.63
N SER A 12 12.61 -4.80 -17.35
CA SER A 12 12.81 -4.33 -15.98
C SER A 12 11.60 -4.72 -15.16
N LYS A 13 11.81 -5.46 -14.08
CA LYS A 13 10.75 -5.98 -13.24
C LYS A 13 10.45 -5.02 -12.10
N ILE A 14 9.19 -4.84 -11.79
CA ILE A 14 8.76 -4.06 -10.63
C ILE A 14 8.78 -4.97 -9.39
N PHE A 15 9.44 -4.51 -8.33
CA PHE A 15 9.38 -5.13 -7.00
C PHE A 15 8.52 -4.26 -6.09
N LEU A 16 7.42 -4.78 -5.61
CA LEU A 16 6.51 -4.10 -4.68
C LEU A 16 6.74 -4.62 -3.26
N TYR A 17 7.24 -3.76 -2.37
CA TYR A 17 7.32 -3.99 -0.94
C TYR A 17 5.95 -3.75 -0.33
N ASP A 18 5.38 -4.78 0.29
CA ASP A 18 3.96 -4.87 0.61
C ASP A 18 3.73 -5.40 2.03
N LEU A 19 2.83 -4.79 2.77
CA LEU A 19 2.53 -5.18 4.14
C LEU A 19 1.98 -6.61 4.22
N SER A 20 2.58 -7.40 5.11
CA SER A 20 2.21 -8.79 5.36
C SER A 20 1.89 -9.03 6.83
N GLY A 21 0.85 -9.80 7.08
CA GLY A 21 0.58 -10.45 8.36
C GLY A 21 1.07 -11.90 8.37
N LYS A 22 0.64 -12.69 9.37
CA LYS A 22 0.94 -14.12 9.46
C LYS A 22 0.44 -14.86 8.22
N ASN A 23 1.08 -15.96 7.90
CA ASN A 23 0.74 -16.79 6.74
C ASN A 23 0.67 -16.00 5.42
N ASN A 24 1.48 -14.96 5.31
CA ASN A 24 1.56 -14.09 4.12
C ASN A 24 0.23 -13.37 3.76
N ILE A 25 -0.66 -13.13 4.73
CA ILE A 25 -1.91 -12.37 4.52
C ILE A 25 -1.57 -10.93 4.15
N ARG A 26 -2.09 -10.45 3.02
CA ARG A 26 -1.89 -9.09 2.53
C ARG A 26 -3.16 -8.27 2.74
N PHE A 27 -3.10 -7.26 3.62
CA PHE A 27 -4.31 -6.56 4.09
C PHE A 27 -4.21 -5.02 4.04
N SER A 28 -3.11 -4.46 3.54
CA SER A 28 -2.93 -3.01 3.47
C SER A 28 -3.66 -2.39 2.29
N PRO A 29 -4.68 -1.52 2.47
CA PRO A 29 -5.37 -0.87 1.36
C PRO A 29 -4.43 -0.08 0.44
N PRO A 30 -3.47 0.74 0.95
CA PRO A 30 -2.53 1.44 0.07
C PRO A 30 -1.69 0.50 -0.81
N CYS A 31 -1.26 -0.66 -0.28
CA CYS A 31 -0.52 -1.65 -1.06
C CYS A 31 -1.42 -2.32 -2.11
N TRP A 32 -2.68 -2.59 -1.77
CA TRP A 32 -3.64 -3.14 -2.71
C TRP A 32 -3.97 -2.17 -3.85
N ASN A 33 -4.02 -0.86 -3.60
CA ASN A 33 -4.20 0.13 -4.66
C ASN A 33 -3.10 0.00 -5.73
N VAL A 34 -1.84 -0.13 -5.31
CA VAL A 34 -0.71 -0.33 -6.24
C VAL A 34 -0.83 -1.67 -6.97
N LYS A 35 -1.12 -2.77 -6.26
CA LYS A 35 -1.32 -4.09 -6.87
C LYS A 35 -2.42 -4.08 -7.92
N LEU A 36 -3.58 -3.51 -7.58
CA LEU A 36 -4.71 -3.45 -8.50
C LEU A 36 -4.39 -2.63 -9.74
N CYS A 37 -3.63 -1.53 -9.60
CA CYS A 37 -3.14 -0.76 -10.74
C CYS A 37 -2.27 -1.62 -11.67
N LEU A 38 -1.31 -2.36 -11.12
CA LEU A 38 -0.42 -3.23 -11.88
C LEU A 38 -1.18 -4.39 -12.55
N ILE A 39 -2.04 -5.08 -11.80
CA ILE A 39 -2.85 -6.20 -12.29
C ILE A 39 -3.79 -5.74 -13.41
N HIS A 40 -4.51 -4.62 -13.21
CA HIS A 40 -5.44 -4.08 -14.20
C HIS A 40 -4.78 -3.79 -15.55
N ASN A 41 -3.52 -3.36 -15.53
CA ASN A 41 -2.76 -3.05 -16.75
C ASN A 41 -1.89 -4.22 -17.24
N ASN A 42 -2.04 -5.42 -16.69
CA ASN A 42 -1.25 -6.60 -17.04
C ASN A 42 0.27 -6.39 -16.93
N ILE A 43 0.70 -5.62 -15.93
CA ILE A 43 2.12 -5.40 -15.64
C ILE A 43 2.62 -6.50 -14.72
N ASP A 44 3.72 -7.16 -15.11
CA ASP A 44 4.38 -8.18 -14.30
C ASP A 44 5.15 -7.54 -13.14
N PHE A 45 4.99 -8.08 -11.93
CA PHE A 45 5.66 -7.61 -10.73
C PHE A 45 5.82 -8.72 -9.68
N ASP A 46 6.85 -8.58 -8.85
CA ASP A 46 7.01 -9.41 -7.65
C ASP A 46 6.61 -8.63 -6.39
N THR A 47 6.08 -9.34 -5.40
CA THR A 47 5.81 -8.74 -4.08
C THR A 47 6.82 -9.21 -3.06
N ILE A 48 7.36 -8.28 -2.28
CA ILE A 48 8.27 -8.54 -1.15
C ILE A 48 7.50 -8.27 0.13
N PRO A 49 7.23 -9.31 0.95
CA PRO A 49 6.48 -9.15 2.20
C PRO A 49 7.29 -8.38 3.24
N ILE A 50 6.66 -7.40 3.86
CA ILE A 50 7.22 -6.59 4.95
C ILE A 50 6.26 -6.64 6.14
N ARG A 51 6.73 -7.07 7.30
CA ARG A 51 5.98 -7.02 8.56
C ARG A 51 6.14 -5.66 9.24
N PHE A 52 5.26 -5.35 10.17
CA PHE A 52 5.33 -4.09 10.93
C PHE A 52 6.67 -3.90 11.66
N THR A 53 7.27 -4.96 12.16
CA THR A 53 8.55 -4.95 12.90
C THR A 53 9.77 -5.07 11.99
N GLU A 54 9.61 -5.42 10.71
CA GLU A 54 10.70 -5.63 9.75
C GLU A 54 11.14 -4.37 8.98
N LYS A 55 11.01 -3.18 9.57
CA LYS A 55 11.33 -1.89 8.90
C LYS A 55 12.76 -1.81 8.38
N LYS A 56 13.69 -2.56 8.96
CA LYS A 56 15.08 -2.62 8.46
C LYS A 56 15.16 -3.10 7.01
N LYS A 57 14.24 -3.95 6.55
CA LYS A 57 14.20 -4.47 5.18
C LYS A 57 13.91 -3.39 4.13
N ILE A 58 13.33 -2.27 4.53
CA ILE A 58 13.02 -1.13 3.66
C ILE A 58 13.89 0.10 3.96
N GLY A 59 14.92 -0.04 4.78
CA GLY A 59 15.84 1.05 5.17
C GLY A 59 16.52 1.72 3.97
N PHE A 60 16.74 1.00 2.87
CA PHE A 60 17.30 1.53 1.63
C PHE A 60 16.45 2.67 1.01
N SER A 61 15.17 2.74 1.34
CA SER A 61 14.23 3.76 0.83
C SER A 61 14.11 4.99 1.73
N ASN A 62 14.76 5.00 2.89
CA ASN A 62 14.57 6.00 3.96
C ASN A 62 13.11 6.10 4.43
N GLN A 63 12.29 5.04 4.20
CA GLN A 63 10.90 4.99 4.60
C GLN A 63 10.70 4.02 5.77
N THR A 64 9.59 4.21 6.49
CA THR A 64 9.14 3.31 7.56
C THR A 64 7.79 2.67 7.27
N LEU A 65 7.21 3.01 6.12
CA LEU A 65 5.89 2.55 5.67
C LEU A 65 5.98 1.97 4.26
N VAL A 66 5.04 1.10 3.94
CA VAL A 66 4.81 0.56 2.60
C VAL A 66 3.45 1.04 2.10
N PRO A 67 3.17 1.09 0.78
CA PRO A 67 3.93 0.49 -0.32
C PRO A 67 5.19 1.28 -0.73
N ILE A 68 6.17 0.53 -1.21
CA ILE A 68 7.34 1.05 -1.91
C ILE A 68 7.49 0.20 -3.17
N ILE A 69 7.79 0.80 -4.31
CA ILE A 69 8.24 0.06 -5.48
C ILE A 69 9.72 0.33 -5.76
N LYS A 70 10.40 -0.70 -6.24
CA LYS A 70 11.72 -0.58 -6.87
C LYS A 70 11.60 -1.00 -8.32
N TYR A 71 12.05 -0.13 -9.22
CA TYR A 71 12.13 -0.37 -10.65
C TYR A 71 13.51 0.06 -11.14
N ASN A 72 14.35 -0.89 -11.54
CA ASN A 72 15.78 -0.65 -11.75
C ASN A 72 16.41 -0.03 -10.49
N GLU A 73 17.03 1.15 -10.63
CA GLU A 73 17.62 1.89 -9.52
C GLU A 73 16.65 2.91 -8.87
N GLU A 74 15.46 3.09 -9.44
CA GLU A 74 14.47 4.03 -8.92
C GLU A 74 13.69 3.42 -7.77
N ILE A 75 13.48 4.22 -6.73
CA ILE A 75 12.71 3.87 -5.53
C ILE A 75 11.60 4.88 -5.38
N ILE A 76 10.36 4.41 -5.49
CA ILE A 76 9.18 5.26 -5.41
C ILE A 76 8.33 4.79 -4.22
N PHE A 77 7.86 5.70 -3.42
CA PHE A 77 7.05 5.43 -2.24
C PHE A 77 5.86 6.37 -2.15
N ASP A 78 4.91 6.06 -1.25
CA ASP A 78 3.55 6.57 -1.17
C ASP A 78 2.68 6.10 -2.35
N SER A 79 1.49 5.59 -2.02
CA SER A 79 0.64 4.92 -3.01
C SER A 79 0.15 5.85 -4.12
N TRP A 80 -0.06 7.15 -3.82
CA TRP A 80 -0.42 8.12 -4.85
C TRP A 80 0.77 8.45 -5.76
N ASN A 81 1.94 8.71 -5.19
CA ASN A 81 3.16 8.98 -5.96
C ASN A 81 3.54 7.78 -6.83
N ILE A 82 3.42 6.55 -6.31
CA ILE A 82 3.62 5.32 -7.08
C ILE A 82 2.64 5.28 -8.27
N PHE A 83 1.36 5.55 -8.03
CA PHE A 83 0.33 5.53 -9.07
C PHE A 83 0.63 6.55 -10.18
N ILE A 84 1.02 7.77 -9.83
CA ILE A 84 1.41 8.80 -10.80
C ILE A 84 2.67 8.39 -11.55
N TRP A 85 3.71 7.92 -10.84
CA TRP A 85 4.94 7.48 -11.48
C TRP A 85 4.68 6.34 -12.47
N LEU A 86 3.88 5.35 -12.09
CA LEU A 86 3.49 4.24 -12.97
C LEU A 86 2.78 4.75 -14.23
N ASN A 87 1.81 5.67 -14.08
CA ASN A 87 1.07 6.23 -15.20
C ASN A 87 1.98 7.03 -16.17
N ASP A 88 2.96 7.74 -15.62
CA ASP A 88 3.81 8.64 -16.42
C ASP A 88 5.02 7.90 -17.06
N ASN A 89 5.47 6.77 -16.47
CA ASN A 89 6.69 6.07 -16.89
C ASN A 89 6.45 4.69 -17.51
N ILE A 90 5.31 4.04 -17.26
CA ILE A 90 4.99 2.72 -17.83
C ILE A 90 4.00 2.90 -18.97
N LYS A 91 4.46 2.72 -20.21
CA LYS A 91 3.71 3.01 -21.44
C LYS A 91 2.34 2.30 -21.50
N GLU A 92 2.25 1.13 -20.96
CA GLU A 92 1.04 0.30 -20.93
C GLU A 92 -0.02 0.84 -19.96
N ILE A 93 0.35 1.67 -18.99
CA ILE A 93 -0.53 2.25 -17.98
C ILE A 93 -1.07 3.59 -18.49
N LYS A 94 -2.39 3.70 -18.64
CA LYS A 94 -3.08 4.91 -19.13
C LYS A 94 -4.35 5.19 -18.32
N LEU A 95 -4.22 5.21 -16.99
CA LEU A 95 -5.36 5.45 -16.11
C LEU A 95 -5.70 6.92 -15.94
N ILE A 96 -4.73 7.80 -16.17
CA ILE A 96 -4.87 9.27 -16.09
C ILE A 96 -4.57 9.87 -17.46
N PRO A 97 -5.57 9.96 -18.36
CA PRO A 97 -5.36 10.43 -19.72
C PRO A 97 -5.13 11.95 -19.83
N ASN A 98 -5.53 12.72 -18.81
CA ASN A 98 -5.45 14.18 -18.83
C ASN A 98 -5.44 14.77 -17.42
N GLU A 99 -5.22 16.09 -17.32
CA GLU A 99 -5.12 16.80 -16.05
C GLU A 99 -6.43 16.81 -15.25
N GLN A 100 -7.59 16.89 -15.92
CA GLN A 100 -8.90 16.86 -15.26
C GLN A 100 -9.10 15.52 -14.52
N THR A 101 -8.75 14.41 -15.18
CA THR A 101 -8.80 13.08 -14.57
C THR A 101 -7.81 12.99 -13.40
N ARG A 102 -6.62 13.59 -13.51
CA ARG A 102 -5.62 13.64 -12.44
C ARG A 102 -6.16 14.34 -11.20
N VAL A 103 -6.74 15.52 -11.36
CA VAL A 103 -7.31 16.31 -10.26
C VAL A 103 -8.47 15.55 -9.59
N PHE A 104 -9.38 14.98 -10.38
CA PHE A 104 -10.51 14.22 -9.84
C PHE A 104 -10.07 12.93 -9.12
N SER A 105 -9.11 12.20 -9.69
CA SER A 105 -8.55 11.00 -9.05
C SER A 105 -7.84 11.34 -7.75
N TYR A 106 -7.13 12.46 -7.68
CA TYR A 106 -6.50 12.93 -6.46
C TYR A 106 -7.53 13.32 -5.38
N PHE A 107 -8.61 13.99 -5.79
CA PHE A 107 -9.72 14.27 -4.87
C PHE A 107 -10.31 12.99 -4.28
N LEU A 108 -10.61 11.97 -5.11
CA LEU A 108 -11.11 10.67 -4.65
C LEU A 108 -10.12 9.96 -3.74
N TYR A 109 -8.82 10.01 -4.07
CA TYR A 109 -7.77 9.47 -3.23
C TYR A 109 -7.74 10.13 -1.86
N LEU A 110 -7.80 11.46 -1.80
CA LEU A 110 -7.83 12.20 -0.53
C LEU A 110 -9.10 11.90 0.25
N TRP A 111 -10.26 11.93 -0.38
CA TRP A 111 -11.53 11.60 0.28
C TRP A 111 -11.51 10.19 0.86
N THR A 112 -11.09 9.20 0.07
CA THR A 112 -10.96 7.82 0.54
C THR A 112 -10.00 7.72 1.71
N SER A 113 -8.79 8.31 1.59
CA SER A 113 -7.73 8.17 2.58
C SER A 113 -8.01 8.93 3.87
N LYS A 114 -8.67 10.09 3.81
CA LYS A 114 -8.88 10.99 4.95
C LYS A 114 -10.25 10.85 5.58
N SER A 115 -11.25 10.42 4.84
CA SER A 115 -12.64 10.32 5.32
C SER A 115 -13.10 8.87 5.45
N LEU A 116 -13.03 8.07 4.39
CA LEU A 116 -13.59 6.72 4.36
C LEU A 116 -12.74 5.71 5.14
N LEU A 117 -11.43 5.62 4.86
CA LEU A 117 -10.55 4.63 5.51
C LEU A 117 -10.48 4.77 7.04
N PRO A 118 -10.48 5.97 7.65
CA PRO A 118 -10.56 6.11 9.10
C PRO A 118 -11.84 5.53 9.72
N LEU A 119 -12.98 5.61 9.02
CA LEU A 119 -14.24 5.01 9.46
C LEU A 119 -14.17 3.48 9.36
N ILE A 120 -13.72 2.96 8.22
CA ILE A 120 -13.48 1.53 8.02
C ILE A 120 -12.51 0.99 9.08
N PHE A 121 -11.42 1.72 9.36
CA PHE A 121 -10.47 1.32 10.38
C PHE A 121 -11.13 1.10 11.75
N LYS A 122 -12.04 1.98 12.18
CA LYS A 122 -12.78 1.81 13.44
C LYS A 122 -13.57 0.50 13.48
N LEU A 123 -14.10 0.05 12.34
CA LEU A 123 -14.86 -1.20 12.25
C LEU A 123 -13.98 -2.45 12.38
N ILE A 124 -12.76 -2.42 11.80
CA ILE A 124 -11.90 -3.60 11.66
C ILE A 124 -10.67 -3.58 12.58
N ALA A 125 -10.44 -2.49 13.33
CA ALA A 125 -9.22 -2.32 14.12
C ALA A 125 -8.93 -3.47 15.10
N ASN A 126 -9.98 -4.08 15.66
CA ASN A 126 -9.87 -5.22 16.59
C ASN A 126 -9.73 -6.58 15.88
N ASP A 127 -9.88 -6.62 14.57
CA ASP A 127 -9.71 -7.85 13.78
C ASP A 127 -8.30 -7.96 13.20
N ILE A 128 -7.65 -6.83 12.93
CA ILE A 128 -6.28 -6.80 12.41
C ILE A 128 -5.28 -7.59 13.30
N PRO A 129 -5.28 -7.46 14.65
CA PRO A 129 -4.39 -8.25 15.51
C PRO A 129 -4.52 -9.76 15.36
N LYS A 130 -5.68 -10.26 14.90
CA LYS A 130 -5.92 -11.71 14.72
C LYS A 130 -5.15 -12.30 13.53
N ILE A 131 -4.76 -11.48 12.58
CA ILE A 131 -4.01 -11.86 11.38
C ILE A 131 -2.52 -11.50 11.46
N LEU A 132 -2.02 -11.13 12.63
CA LEU A 132 -0.64 -10.78 12.87
C LEU A 132 0.06 -11.84 13.72
N ASP A 133 1.38 -12.00 13.54
CA ASP A 133 2.23 -12.72 14.48
C ASP A 133 2.33 -11.93 15.79
N GLU A 134 2.72 -12.58 16.88
CA GLU A 134 2.62 -11.97 18.22
C GLU A 134 3.43 -10.68 18.37
N GLU A 135 4.63 -10.61 17.82
CA GLU A 135 5.47 -9.40 17.85
C GLU A 135 4.81 -8.22 17.11
N ASP A 136 4.33 -8.47 15.89
CA ASP A 136 3.63 -7.48 15.09
C ASP A 136 2.30 -7.05 15.73
N LYS A 137 1.60 -7.96 16.37
CA LYS A 137 0.36 -7.70 17.09
C LYS A 137 0.58 -6.73 18.25
N GLN A 138 1.61 -6.98 19.08
CA GLN A 138 1.98 -6.09 20.18
C GLN A 138 2.38 -4.70 19.65
N TYR A 139 3.21 -4.66 18.61
CA TYR A 139 3.59 -3.43 17.94
C TYR A 139 2.37 -2.67 17.39
N PHE A 140 1.46 -3.37 16.72
CA PHE A 140 0.25 -2.78 16.15
C PHE A 140 -0.63 -2.18 17.23
N ILE A 141 -0.98 -2.94 18.28
CA ILE A 141 -1.83 -2.48 19.38
C ILE A 141 -1.22 -1.22 20.00
N LYS A 142 0.04 -1.32 20.47
CA LYS A 142 0.73 -0.19 21.11
C LYS A 142 0.71 1.07 20.26
N THR A 143 1.14 0.97 19.02
CA THR A 143 1.27 2.16 18.14
C THR A 143 -0.08 2.78 17.76
N ARG A 144 -1.16 1.98 17.73
CA ARG A 144 -2.50 2.52 17.44
C ARG A 144 -3.13 3.13 18.67
N GLU A 145 -3.00 2.50 19.83
CA GLU A 145 -3.44 3.07 21.12
C GLU A 145 -2.73 4.37 21.42
N ASP A 146 -1.41 4.45 21.20
CA ASP A 146 -0.63 5.69 21.31
C ASP A 146 -1.15 6.81 20.41
N ARG A 147 -1.59 6.48 19.19
CA ARG A 147 -2.13 7.43 18.22
C ARG A 147 -3.53 7.91 18.59
N ILE A 148 -4.42 7.01 18.98
CA ILE A 148 -5.82 7.34 19.29
C ILE A 148 -6.01 7.76 20.75
N LYS A 149 -4.97 7.67 21.60
CA LYS A 149 -4.95 8.00 23.03
C LYS A 149 -6.04 7.27 23.85
N LYS A 150 -6.37 6.05 23.43
CA LYS A 150 -7.33 5.18 24.12
C LYS A 150 -7.10 3.71 23.75
N PRO A 151 -7.59 2.76 24.57
CA PRO A 151 -7.48 1.33 24.22
C PRO A 151 -8.17 1.00 22.90
N LEU A 152 -7.54 0.15 22.09
CA LEU A 152 -8.08 -0.27 20.78
C LEU A 152 -9.47 -0.88 20.91
N LYS A 153 -9.72 -1.64 21.99
CA LYS A 153 -11.02 -2.24 22.31
C LYS A 153 -12.18 -1.22 22.43
N SER A 154 -11.89 0.03 22.81
CA SER A 154 -12.91 1.08 22.91
C SER A 154 -13.55 1.43 21.57
N LEU A 155 -12.90 1.11 20.44
CA LEU A 155 -13.48 1.32 19.11
C LEU A 155 -14.65 0.36 18.81
N LEU A 156 -14.83 -0.72 19.59
CA LEU A 156 -15.97 -1.63 19.42
C LEU A 156 -17.31 -0.95 19.74
N SER A 157 -17.35 -0.05 20.72
CA SER A 157 -18.55 0.69 21.08
C SER A 157 -18.98 1.69 20.00
N ASP A 158 -18.06 2.13 19.14
CA ASP A 158 -18.30 3.11 18.09
C ASP A 158 -18.74 2.47 16.76
N LYS A 159 -18.82 1.12 16.67
CA LYS A 159 -19.10 0.41 15.40
C LYS A 159 -20.41 0.83 14.75
N GLU A 160 -21.51 0.87 15.50
CA GLU A 160 -22.82 1.25 14.97
C GLU A 160 -22.84 2.70 14.47
N LYS A 161 -22.21 3.61 15.21
CA LYS A 161 -22.08 5.01 14.82
C LYS A 161 -21.24 5.13 13.53
N SER A 162 -20.13 4.38 13.45
CA SER A 162 -19.27 4.40 12.26
C SER A 162 -19.94 3.82 11.04
N ARG A 163 -20.75 2.75 11.18
CA ARG A 163 -21.54 2.18 10.07
C ARG A 163 -22.54 3.16 9.47
N LYS A 164 -23.17 4.00 10.30
CA LYS A 164 -24.13 5.02 9.83
C LYS A 164 -23.45 6.20 9.12
N GLN A 165 -22.14 6.33 9.20
CA GLN A 165 -21.37 7.42 8.57
C GLN A 165 -20.72 7.01 7.23
N ILE A 166 -20.73 5.71 6.90
CA ILE A 166 -20.29 5.15 5.62
C ILE A 166 -21.48 5.04 4.66
#